data_0fc92d60047834717d22cf70ac350946
#
_entry.id   0fc92d60047834717d22cf70ac350946
#
_cell.length_a   1.000
_cell.length_b   1.000
_cell.length_c   1.000
_cell.angle_alpha   90.00
_cell.angle_beta   90.00
_cell.angle_gamma   90.00
#
_symmetry.space_group_name_H-M   'P 1'
#
loop_
_entity.id
_entity.type
_entity.pdbx_description
1 polymer ?
#
loop_
_entity_poly.entity_id
_entity_poly.type
_entity_poly.pdbx_seq_one_letter_code
_entity_poly.pdbx_strand_id
1 'polypeptide(L)'
;MHITELTGYLASALVFTTFYMKTMMPLRAVAIASNVAFISYGYVGGMAPILILHVALLPLNLWRLHQTRQLVKKVRLATEGDLSFDWLIPHMSYRSFAAGDTIFRKGDSARELFLITAGTVRLTELRVEVGKGSMVGEIGVFSPHKSRIATAVAVTRVDVMAIAEDRVIALYNDNREFGFYLVSLITKRLVANFEELERRVAATP
;
A
#
# COMPACT_ATOMS: atom_id res chain seq x y z
N MET A 1 44.70 5.52 25.50
CA MET A 1 43.84 5.50 24.30
C MET A 1 43.25 6.91 24.16
N HIS A 2 43.56 7.64 23.09
CA HIS A 2 43.08 9.00 22.90
C HIS A 2 41.58 8.99 22.59
N ILE A 3 40.83 9.98 23.08
CA ILE A 3 39.36 10.14 22.83
C ILE A 3 39.07 10.05 21.32
N THR A 4 39.97 10.59 20.51
CA THR A 4 39.90 10.53 19.04
C THR A 4 39.90 9.10 18.50
N GLU A 5 40.73 8.21 19.00
CA GLU A 5 40.78 6.81 18.55
C GLU A 5 39.51 6.06 18.94
N LEU A 6 38.99 6.30 20.14
CA LEU A 6 37.76 5.68 20.62
C LEU A 6 36.54 6.09 19.77
N THR A 7 36.42 7.38 19.45
CA THR A 7 35.33 7.88 18.58
C THR A 7 35.44 7.33 17.16
N GLY A 8 36.65 7.14 16.63
CA GLY A 8 36.87 6.53 15.32
C GLY A 8 36.45 5.06 15.28
N TYR A 9 36.82 4.26 16.28
CA TYR A 9 36.40 2.86 16.38
C TYR A 9 34.91 2.70 16.55
N LEU A 10 34.27 3.57 17.37
CA LEU A 10 32.82 3.57 17.54
C LEU A 10 32.10 3.88 16.22
N ALA A 11 32.56 4.91 15.50
CA ALA A 11 32.01 5.28 14.21
C ALA A 11 32.12 4.15 13.19
N SER A 12 33.28 3.49 13.13
CA SER A 12 33.53 2.34 12.23
C SER A 12 32.66 1.12 12.58
N ALA A 13 32.48 0.82 13.86
CA ALA A 13 31.61 -0.25 14.34
C ALA A 13 30.13 0.02 13.95
N LEU A 14 29.67 1.27 14.05
CA LEU A 14 28.33 1.66 13.60
C LEU A 14 28.15 1.48 12.10
N VAL A 15 29.14 1.86 11.27
CA VAL A 15 29.10 1.60 9.82
C VAL A 15 29.03 0.09 9.55
N PHE A 16 29.89 -0.69 10.19
CA PHE A 16 29.89 -2.14 10.03
C PHE A 16 28.54 -2.76 10.39
N THR A 17 27.91 -2.28 11.45
CA THR A 17 26.57 -2.73 11.88
C THR A 17 25.50 -2.48 10.79
N THR A 18 25.65 -1.45 9.95
CA THR A 18 24.68 -1.20 8.87
C THR A 18 24.60 -2.33 7.86
N PHE A 19 25.68 -3.07 7.61
CA PHE A 19 25.71 -4.20 6.69
C PHE A 19 24.93 -5.43 7.19
N TYR A 20 24.73 -5.56 8.51
CA TYR A 20 23.90 -6.62 9.08
C TYR A 20 22.41 -6.32 9.06
N MET A 21 22.02 -5.06 8.78
CA MET A 21 20.63 -4.66 8.87
C MET A 21 19.86 -5.02 7.61
N LYS A 22 18.85 -5.88 7.75
CA LYS A 22 17.97 -6.31 6.65
C LYS A 22 16.83 -5.33 6.37
N THR A 23 16.53 -4.42 7.29
CA THR A 23 15.38 -3.50 7.19
C THR A 23 15.83 -2.06 7.03
N MET A 24 15.12 -1.30 6.17
CA MET A 24 15.51 0.06 5.76
C MET A 24 15.50 1.07 6.91
N MET A 25 14.57 0.97 7.87
CA MET A 25 14.44 1.97 8.95
C MET A 25 15.59 1.91 9.97
N PRO A 26 15.90 0.74 10.59
CA PRO A 26 17.06 0.63 11.49
C PRO A 26 18.38 0.97 10.80
N LEU A 27 18.55 0.55 9.53
CA LEU A 27 19.73 0.89 8.74
C LEU A 27 19.95 2.41 8.66
N ARG A 28 18.89 3.18 8.39
CA ARG A 28 18.98 4.64 8.33
C ARG A 28 19.25 5.27 9.70
N ALA A 29 18.66 4.72 10.76
CA ALA A 29 18.90 5.22 12.12
C ALA A 29 20.37 5.03 12.54
N VAL A 30 20.95 3.85 12.27
CA VAL A 30 22.36 3.56 12.56
C VAL A 30 23.30 4.39 11.67
N ALA A 31 22.95 4.60 10.39
CA ALA A 31 23.72 5.49 9.52
C ALA A 31 23.74 6.94 10.00
N ILE A 32 22.65 7.46 10.57
CA ILE A 32 22.59 8.79 11.19
C ILE A 32 23.49 8.82 12.44
N ALA A 33 23.41 7.82 13.31
CA ALA A 33 24.26 7.72 14.49
C ALA A 33 25.75 7.65 14.10
N SER A 34 26.09 6.89 13.07
CA SER A 34 27.43 6.83 12.52
C SER A 34 27.91 8.18 11.97
N ASN A 35 27.05 8.92 11.23
CA ASN A 35 27.41 10.25 10.76
C ASN A 35 27.74 11.22 11.90
N VAL A 36 26.95 11.20 12.98
CA VAL A 36 27.23 12.02 14.16
C VAL A 36 28.57 11.64 14.80
N ALA A 37 28.85 10.35 14.92
CA ALA A 37 30.13 9.87 15.48
C ALA A 37 31.33 10.28 14.59
N PHE A 38 31.21 10.17 13.26
CA PHE A 38 32.27 10.62 12.34
C PHE A 38 32.44 12.14 12.27
N ILE A 39 31.37 12.91 12.41
CA ILE A 39 31.47 14.37 12.55
C ILE A 39 32.28 14.73 13.80
N SER A 40 31.98 14.10 14.94
CA SER A 40 32.71 14.30 16.19
C SER A 40 34.18 13.88 16.04
N TYR A 41 34.45 12.73 15.43
CA TYR A 41 35.79 12.25 15.15
C TYR A 41 36.60 13.21 14.25
N GLY A 42 35.99 13.64 13.13
CA GLY A 42 36.63 14.56 12.18
C GLY A 42 36.91 15.94 12.77
N TYR A 43 36.00 16.42 13.62
CA TYR A 43 36.15 17.71 14.30
C TYR A 43 37.29 17.68 15.34
N VAL A 44 37.28 16.70 16.25
CA VAL A 44 38.31 16.55 17.30
C VAL A 44 39.68 16.18 16.69
N GLY A 45 39.68 15.37 15.62
CA GLY A 45 40.93 14.95 14.94
C GLY A 45 41.47 15.96 13.91
N GLY A 46 40.77 17.08 13.65
CA GLY A 46 41.17 18.03 12.60
C GLY A 46 41.10 17.51 11.17
N MET A 47 40.29 16.45 10.92
CA MET A 47 40.23 15.76 9.63
C MET A 47 39.12 16.34 8.75
N ALA A 48 39.38 17.48 8.09
CA ALA A 48 38.43 18.18 7.27
C ALA A 48 37.70 17.33 6.20
N PRO A 49 38.33 16.42 5.45
CA PRO A 49 37.62 15.60 4.47
C PRO A 49 36.53 14.70 5.07
N ILE A 50 36.80 14.10 6.24
CA ILE A 50 35.84 13.25 6.96
C ILE A 50 34.69 14.09 7.49
N LEU A 51 35.01 15.24 8.07
CA LEU A 51 34.01 16.18 8.61
C LEU A 51 33.04 16.63 7.50
N ILE A 52 33.55 17.12 6.38
CA ILE A 52 32.74 17.61 5.27
C ILE A 52 31.82 16.50 4.71
N LEU A 53 32.37 15.30 4.52
CA LEU A 53 31.61 14.14 4.01
C LEU A 53 30.41 13.82 4.91
N HIS A 54 30.65 13.68 6.21
CA HIS A 54 29.60 13.25 7.12
C HIS A 54 28.59 14.36 7.46
N VAL A 55 29.00 15.64 7.42
CA VAL A 55 28.09 16.79 7.47
C VAL A 55 27.14 16.80 6.26
N ALA A 56 27.62 16.46 5.07
CA ALA A 56 26.77 16.35 3.87
C ALA A 56 25.86 15.11 3.89
N LEU A 57 26.35 13.97 4.42
CA LEU A 57 25.59 12.73 4.49
C LEU A 57 24.49 12.76 5.56
N LEU A 58 24.64 13.53 6.62
CA LEU A 58 23.68 13.59 7.71
C LEU A 58 22.29 14.08 7.24
N PRO A 59 22.15 15.26 6.60
CA PRO A 59 20.84 15.71 6.10
C PRO A 59 20.25 14.76 5.05
N LEU A 60 21.07 14.16 4.19
CA LEU A 60 20.63 13.18 3.21
C LEU A 60 20.02 11.94 3.87
N ASN A 61 20.66 11.40 4.91
CA ASN A 61 20.14 10.24 5.65
C ASN A 61 18.88 10.58 6.47
N LEU A 62 18.79 11.78 7.04
CA LEU A 62 17.60 12.29 7.73
C LEU A 62 16.41 12.41 6.75
N TRP A 63 16.62 13.00 5.58
CA TRP A 63 15.60 13.13 4.56
C TRP A 63 15.09 11.76 4.08
N ARG A 64 16.01 10.83 3.80
CA ARG A 64 15.66 9.45 3.42
C ARG A 64 14.93 8.69 4.53
N LEU A 65 15.30 8.88 5.79
CA LEU A 65 14.56 8.29 6.92
C LEU A 65 13.13 8.84 6.98
N HIS A 66 12.97 10.15 6.77
CA HIS A 66 11.66 10.79 6.74
C HIS A 66 10.78 10.23 5.61
N GLN A 67 11.32 10.11 4.38
CA GLN A 67 10.62 9.48 3.25
C GLN A 67 10.19 8.04 3.57
N THR A 68 11.09 7.24 4.16
CA THR A 68 10.79 5.85 4.53
C THR A 68 9.67 5.77 5.57
N ARG A 69 9.68 6.66 6.59
CA ARG A 69 8.62 6.72 7.61
C ARG A 69 7.28 7.12 7.01
N GLN A 70 7.26 8.10 6.11
CA GLN A 70 6.04 8.49 5.41
C GLN A 70 5.48 7.33 4.57
N LEU A 71 6.33 6.63 3.83
CA LEU A 71 5.91 5.47 3.03
C LEU A 71 5.29 4.37 3.90
N VAL A 72 5.93 4.01 5.02
CA VAL A 72 5.38 3.00 5.95
C VAL A 72 4.04 3.43 6.53
N LYS A 73 3.91 4.72 6.92
CA LYS A 73 2.63 5.26 7.41
C LYS A 73 1.52 5.17 6.35
N LYS A 74 1.82 5.55 5.11
CA LYS A 74 0.88 5.53 3.99
C LYS A 74 0.45 4.09 3.63
N VAL A 75 1.40 3.15 3.60
CA VAL A 75 1.11 1.72 3.40
C VAL A 75 0.20 1.19 4.49
N ARG A 76 0.43 1.57 5.75
CA ARG A 76 -0.42 1.16 6.87
C ARG A 76 -1.85 1.69 6.74
N LEU A 77 -2.01 2.98 6.42
CA LEU A 77 -3.34 3.59 6.17
C LEU A 77 -4.06 2.90 5.00
N ALA A 78 -3.34 2.58 3.92
CA ALA A 78 -3.87 1.83 2.80
C ALA A 78 -4.37 0.44 3.19
N THR A 79 -3.65 -0.24 4.10
CA THR A 79 -4.00 -1.57 4.59
C THR A 79 -5.21 -1.54 5.55
N GLU A 80 -5.38 -0.45 6.31
CA GLU A 80 -6.50 -0.25 7.24
C GLU A 80 -7.80 0.21 6.56
N GLY A 81 -7.77 0.51 5.25
CA GLY A 81 -8.96 0.81 4.44
C GLY A 81 -9.34 2.29 4.35
N ASP A 82 -8.51 3.17 4.84
CA ASP A 82 -8.76 4.64 4.89
C ASP A 82 -8.08 5.39 3.72
N LEU A 83 -8.08 4.79 2.53
CA LEU A 83 -7.58 5.47 1.33
C LEU A 83 -8.61 6.48 0.83
N SER A 84 -8.22 7.77 0.78
CA SER A 84 -8.91 8.73 -0.06
C SER A 84 -8.63 8.39 -1.53
N PHE A 85 -9.69 8.15 -2.28
CA PHE A 85 -9.62 7.83 -3.72
C PHE A 85 -9.65 9.09 -4.60
N ASP A 86 -9.56 10.31 -4.00
CA ASP A 86 -9.68 11.57 -4.73
C ASP A 86 -8.66 11.70 -5.87
N TRP A 87 -7.45 11.19 -5.68
CA TRP A 87 -6.40 11.14 -6.70
C TRP A 87 -6.70 10.16 -7.84
N LEU A 88 -7.60 9.18 -7.62
CA LEU A 88 -7.99 8.18 -8.62
C LEU A 88 -9.12 8.68 -9.53
N ILE A 89 -9.97 9.57 -9.02
CA ILE A 89 -11.15 10.11 -9.71
C ILE A 89 -10.83 10.65 -11.12
N PRO A 90 -9.73 11.41 -11.37
CA PRO A 90 -9.42 11.91 -12.72
C PRO A 90 -9.16 10.82 -13.77
N HIS A 91 -8.91 9.59 -13.35
CA HIS A 91 -8.63 8.43 -14.20
C HIS A 91 -9.84 7.50 -14.36
N MET A 92 -10.98 7.88 -13.78
CA MET A 92 -12.21 7.10 -13.75
C MET A 92 -13.31 7.73 -14.58
N SER A 93 -14.28 6.93 -15.01
CA SER A 93 -15.50 7.37 -15.68
C SER A 93 -16.72 7.19 -14.78
N TYR A 94 -17.57 8.22 -14.69
CA TYR A 94 -18.79 8.17 -13.92
C TYR A 94 -19.86 7.31 -14.62
N ARG A 95 -20.56 6.47 -13.85
CA ARG A 95 -21.76 5.74 -14.27
C ARG A 95 -22.80 5.73 -13.15
N SER A 96 -24.08 5.70 -13.51
CA SER A 96 -25.21 5.62 -12.58
C SER A 96 -26.13 4.47 -12.98
N PHE A 97 -26.64 3.76 -11.99
CA PHE A 97 -27.54 2.61 -12.13
C PHE A 97 -28.79 2.86 -11.28
N ALA A 98 -29.97 2.54 -11.84
CA ALA A 98 -31.21 2.57 -11.07
C ALA A 98 -31.29 1.38 -10.10
N ALA A 99 -32.15 1.49 -9.09
CA ALA A 99 -32.44 0.35 -8.20
C ALA A 99 -32.98 -0.84 -9.01
N GLY A 100 -32.39 -2.03 -8.80
CA GLY A 100 -32.69 -3.25 -9.55
C GLY A 100 -31.79 -3.50 -10.75
N ASP A 101 -31.05 -2.51 -11.23
CA ASP A 101 -30.15 -2.69 -12.37
C ASP A 101 -29.00 -3.63 -12.05
N THR A 102 -28.62 -4.44 -13.05
CA THR A 102 -27.43 -5.29 -12.97
C THR A 102 -26.21 -4.52 -13.47
N ILE A 103 -25.22 -4.33 -12.60
CA ILE A 103 -23.96 -3.64 -12.95
C ILE A 103 -23.07 -4.57 -13.78
N PHE A 104 -22.96 -5.83 -13.39
CA PHE A 104 -22.32 -6.92 -14.12
C PHE A 104 -22.83 -8.29 -13.62
N ARG A 105 -22.71 -9.33 -14.45
CA ARG A 105 -23.12 -10.70 -14.11
C ARG A 105 -21.92 -11.61 -13.87
N LYS A 106 -22.10 -12.63 -13.05
CA LYS A 106 -21.15 -13.71 -12.89
C LYS A 106 -20.82 -14.32 -14.25
N GLY A 107 -19.54 -14.53 -14.54
CA GLY A 107 -19.05 -15.05 -15.81
C GLY A 107 -18.75 -13.99 -16.87
N ASP A 108 -19.25 -12.76 -16.74
CA ASP A 108 -18.92 -11.66 -17.65
C ASP A 108 -17.41 -11.37 -17.65
N SER A 109 -16.90 -10.81 -18.75
CA SER A 109 -15.52 -10.35 -18.83
C SER A 109 -15.26 -9.22 -17.83
N ALA A 110 -14.23 -9.39 -17.01
CA ALA A 110 -13.85 -8.42 -15.95
C ALA A 110 -12.75 -7.48 -16.45
N ARG A 111 -13.14 -6.42 -17.14
CA ARG A 111 -12.22 -5.41 -17.71
C ARG A 111 -12.19 -4.09 -16.95
N GLU A 112 -13.02 -3.94 -15.93
CA GLU A 112 -13.18 -2.69 -15.18
C GLU A 112 -13.36 -2.98 -13.69
N LEU A 113 -12.92 -2.05 -12.86
CA LEU A 113 -13.25 -1.94 -11.44
C LEU A 113 -14.25 -0.82 -11.23
N PHE A 114 -15.06 -0.93 -10.19
CA PHE A 114 -16.05 0.09 -9.84
C PHE A 114 -15.87 0.53 -8.38
N LEU A 115 -15.66 1.82 -8.16
CA LEU A 115 -15.71 2.46 -6.86
C LEU A 115 -17.12 3.00 -6.63
N ILE A 116 -17.80 2.56 -5.59
CA ILE A 116 -19.15 3.03 -5.23
C ILE A 116 -19.02 4.40 -4.57
N THR A 117 -19.58 5.43 -5.19
CA THR A 117 -19.59 6.79 -4.63
C THR A 117 -20.90 7.13 -3.91
N ALA A 118 -22.00 6.47 -4.29
CA ALA A 118 -23.29 6.56 -3.61
C ALA A 118 -24.11 5.27 -3.81
N GLY A 119 -25.01 4.99 -2.89
CA GLY A 119 -25.91 3.84 -2.93
C GLY A 119 -25.32 2.55 -2.39
N THR A 120 -26.07 1.43 -2.59
CA THR A 120 -25.72 0.09 -2.09
C THR A 120 -25.81 -0.92 -3.22
N VAL A 121 -24.79 -1.76 -3.33
CA VAL A 121 -24.68 -2.86 -4.30
C VAL A 121 -24.72 -4.20 -3.56
N ARG A 122 -25.51 -5.14 -4.07
CA ARG A 122 -25.55 -6.53 -3.59
C ARG A 122 -24.74 -7.42 -4.52
N LEU A 123 -23.83 -8.19 -3.95
CA LEU A 123 -23.10 -9.29 -4.62
C LEU A 123 -23.89 -10.58 -4.36
N THR A 124 -24.68 -11.00 -5.34
CA THR A 124 -25.75 -12.01 -5.17
C THR A 124 -25.23 -13.35 -4.67
N GLU A 125 -24.22 -13.91 -5.30
CA GLU A 125 -23.70 -15.24 -4.95
C GLU A 125 -22.94 -15.23 -3.62
N LEU A 126 -22.38 -14.09 -3.25
CA LEU A 126 -21.66 -13.91 -1.99
C LEU A 126 -22.61 -13.52 -0.84
N ARG A 127 -23.85 -13.09 -1.15
CA ARG A 127 -24.86 -12.60 -0.20
C ARG A 127 -24.35 -11.43 0.66
N VAL A 128 -23.54 -10.55 0.05
CA VAL A 128 -22.93 -9.40 0.71
C VAL A 128 -23.45 -8.12 0.07
N GLU A 129 -23.76 -7.13 0.89
CA GLU A 129 -24.04 -5.76 0.44
C GLU A 129 -22.85 -4.87 0.75
N VAL A 130 -22.50 -4.02 -0.19
CA VAL A 130 -21.40 -3.05 -0.10
C VAL A 130 -21.90 -1.67 -0.50
N GLY A 131 -21.45 -0.65 0.22
CA GLY A 131 -21.90 0.73 0.05
C GLY A 131 -20.80 1.67 -0.39
N LYS A 132 -21.07 2.96 -0.22
CA LYS A 132 -20.14 4.06 -0.54
C LYS A 132 -18.73 3.80 0.00
N GLY A 133 -17.72 4.11 -0.81
CA GLY A 133 -16.30 3.91 -0.51
C GLY A 133 -15.79 2.49 -0.78
N SER A 134 -16.69 1.54 -1.13
CA SER A 134 -16.29 0.19 -1.47
C SER A 134 -15.94 0.07 -2.96
N MET A 135 -14.93 -0.76 -3.25
CA MET A 135 -14.57 -1.13 -4.62
C MET A 135 -15.16 -2.50 -4.93
N VAL A 136 -15.68 -2.72 -6.15
CA VAL A 136 -16.22 -4.01 -6.61
C VAL A 136 -15.69 -4.39 -7.97
N GLY A 137 -15.61 -5.70 -8.24
CA GLY A 137 -15.14 -6.25 -9.51
C GLY A 137 -13.64 -6.50 -9.58
N GLU A 138 -12.87 -6.16 -8.53
CA GLU A 138 -11.42 -6.30 -8.43
C GLU A 138 -10.95 -7.75 -8.57
N ILE A 139 -11.63 -8.70 -7.91
CA ILE A 139 -11.24 -10.12 -7.97
C ILE A 139 -11.31 -10.62 -9.41
N GLY A 140 -12.34 -10.25 -10.15
CA GLY A 140 -12.47 -10.64 -11.55
C GLY A 140 -11.35 -10.11 -12.43
N VAL A 141 -10.99 -8.83 -12.28
CA VAL A 141 -9.92 -8.18 -13.06
C VAL A 141 -8.56 -8.82 -12.78
N PHE A 142 -8.27 -9.17 -11.52
CA PHE A 142 -6.99 -9.77 -11.15
C PHE A 142 -7.00 -11.31 -11.21
N SER A 143 -8.17 -11.94 -11.49
CA SER A 143 -8.24 -13.40 -11.63
C SER A 143 -7.56 -13.88 -12.92
N PRO A 144 -7.02 -15.10 -12.95
CA PRO A 144 -6.43 -15.70 -14.16
C PRO A 144 -7.42 -15.79 -15.33
N HIS A 145 -8.70 -15.99 -15.04
CA HIS A 145 -9.75 -16.16 -16.04
C HIS A 145 -10.38 -14.84 -16.52
N LYS A 146 -10.02 -13.70 -15.92
CA LYS A 146 -10.57 -12.38 -16.26
C LYS A 146 -12.09 -12.35 -16.32
N SER A 147 -12.76 -13.06 -15.42
CA SER A 147 -14.22 -13.18 -15.37
C SER A 147 -14.78 -12.74 -14.01
N ARG A 148 -16.01 -12.24 -14.00
CA ARG A 148 -16.74 -11.85 -12.78
C ARG A 148 -17.05 -13.08 -11.94
N ILE A 149 -16.70 -13.06 -10.66
CA ILE A 149 -16.96 -14.19 -9.73
C ILE A 149 -18.36 -14.15 -9.13
N ALA A 150 -19.04 -12.99 -9.18
CA ALA A 150 -20.37 -12.78 -8.65
C ALA A 150 -21.14 -11.78 -9.52
N THR A 151 -22.47 -11.79 -9.41
CA THR A 151 -23.38 -10.82 -10.00
C THR A 151 -23.53 -9.63 -9.06
N ALA A 152 -23.36 -8.42 -9.56
CA ALA A 152 -23.55 -7.17 -8.82
C ALA A 152 -24.85 -6.50 -9.26
N VAL A 153 -25.75 -6.26 -8.29
CA VAL A 153 -27.05 -5.64 -8.49
C VAL A 153 -27.17 -4.38 -7.63
N ALA A 154 -27.67 -3.31 -8.18
CA ALA A 154 -27.95 -2.07 -7.46
C ALA A 154 -29.19 -2.27 -6.57
N VAL A 155 -29.01 -2.19 -5.25
CA VAL A 155 -30.13 -2.28 -4.26
C VAL A 155 -30.90 -0.97 -4.20
N THR A 156 -30.20 0.14 -4.26
CA THR A 156 -30.71 1.51 -4.36
C THR A 156 -30.26 2.11 -5.69
N ARG A 157 -30.55 3.36 -5.97
CA ARG A 157 -29.80 4.09 -7.00
C ARG A 157 -28.31 4.09 -6.61
N VAL A 158 -27.44 3.69 -7.52
CA VAL A 158 -26.00 3.54 -7.29
C VAL A 158 -25.25 4.42 -8.27
N ASP A 159 -24.37 5.24 -7.73
CA ASP A 159 -23.38 5.99 -8.50
C ASP A 159 -22.00 5.36 -8.31
N VAL A 160 -21.29 5.12 -9.39
CA VAL A 160 -19.96 4.51 -9.40
C VAL A 160 -18.99 5.31 -10.25
N MET A 161 -17.73 5.20 -9.89
CA MET A 161 -16.61 5.57 -10.72
C MET A 161 -15.95 4.29 -11.25
N ALA A 162 -15.95 4.12 -12.58
CA ALA A 162 -15.38 2.95 -13.25
C ALA A 162 -13.95 3.24 -13.73
N ILE A 163 -13.05 2.29 -13.54
CA ILE A 163 -11.68 2.36 -14.03
C ILE A 163 -11.34 1.11 -14.84
N ALA A 164 -10.77 1.29 -16.03
CA ALA A 164 -10.38 0.19 -16.91
C ALA A 164 -9.14 -0.55 -16.39
N GLU A 165 -9.02 -1.83 -16.72
CA GLU A 165 -7.94 -2.72 -16.27
C GLU A 165 -6.54 -2.19 -16.60
N ASP A 166 -6.33 -1.69 -17.80
CA ASP A 166 -5.04 -1.13 -18.25
C ASP A 166 -4.61 0.05 -17.38
N ARG A 167 -5.55 0.90 -16.99
CA ARG A 167 -5.31 2.02 -16.06
C ARG A 167 -5.01 1.55 -14.65
N VAL A 168 -5.71 0.50 -14.19
CA VAL A 168 -5.43 -0.11 -12.88
C VAL A 168 -4.00 -0.65 -12.84
N ILE A 169 -3.55 -1.35 -13.89
CA ILE A 169 -2.19 -1.90 -14.00
C ILE A 169 -1.16 -0.76 -14.02
N ALA A 170 -1.39 0.29 -14.79
CA ALA A 170 -0.51 1.46 -14.82
C ALA A 170 -0.38 2.08 -13.41
N LEU A 171 -1.49 2.33 -12.74
CA LEU A 171 -1.52 2.90 -11.39
C LEU A 171 -0.90 1.97 -10.33
N TYR A 172 -1.04 0.66 -10.47
CA TYR A 172 -0.37 -0.32 -9.61
C TYR A 172 1.16 -0.20 -9.69
N ASN A 173 1.70 0.04 -10.88
CA ASN A 173 3.13 0.20 -11.09
C ASN A 173 3.65 1.56 -10.59
N ASP A 174 2.86 2.62 -10.78
CA ASP A 174 3.26 3.98 -10.46
C ASP A 174 2.98 4.37 -9.01
N ASN A 175 1.95 3.79 -8.39
CA ASN A 175 1.52 4.12 -7.03
C ASN A 175 1.54 2.90 -6.11
N ARG A 176 2.60 2.81 -5.29
CA ARG A 176 2.77 1.72 -4.32
C ARG A 176 1.62 1.63 -3.29
N GLU A 177 1.04 2.75 -2.90
CA GLU A 177 -0.06 2.80 -1.93
C GLU A 177 -1.30 2.12 -2.51
N PHE A 178 -1.61 2.41 -3.76
CA PHE A 178 -2.70 1.76 -4.48
C PHE A 178 -2.46 0.26 -4.65
N GLY A 179 -1.24 -0.15 -4.99
CA GLY A 179 -0.87 -1.55 -5.07
C GLY A 179 -1.10 -2.31 -3.77
N PHE A 180 -0.64 -1.78 -2.63
CA PHE A 180 -0.85 -2.36 -1.31
C PHE A 180 -2.34 -2.39 -0.91
N TYR A 181 -3.08 -1.33 -1.22
CA TYR A 181 -4.52 -1.30 -0.99
C TYR A 181 -5.24 -2.41 -1.74
N LEU A 182 -4.98 -2.57 -3.04
CA LEU A 182 -5.60 -3.62 -3.85
C LEU A 182 -5.29 -5.03 -3.33
N VAL A 183 -4.03 -5.31 -3.02
CA VAL A 183 -3.62 -6.59 -2.43
C VAL A 183 -4.34 -6.83 -1.10
N SER A 184 -4.38 -5.84 -0.22
CA SER A 184 -5.07 -5.94 1.06
C SER A 184 -6.58 -6.16 0.88
N LEU A 185 -7.22 -5.43 -0.02
CA LEU A 185 -8.64 -5.58 -0.34
C LEU A 185 -8.97 -6.98 -0.85
N ILE A 186 -8.21 -7.47 -1.83
CA ILE A 186 -8.40 -8.80 -2.42
C ILE A 186 -8.21 -9.87 -1.35
N THR A 187 -7.14 -9.78 -0.56
CA THR A 187 -6.85 -10.75 0.51
C THR A 187 -7.95 -10.78 1.56
N LYS A 188 -8.42 -9.62 2.05
CA LYS A 188 -9.52 -9.54 3.02
C LYS A 188 -10.78 -10.22 2.49
N ARG A 189 -11.11 -10.00 1.21
CA ARG A 189 -12.30 -10.61 0.59
C ARG A 189 -12.17 -12.09 0.36
N LEU A 190 -10.99 -12.56 -0.06
CA LEU A 190 -10.75 -14.00 -0.23
C LEU A 190 -10.85 -14.72 1.12
N VAL A 191 -10.27 -14.18 2.19
CA VAL A 191 -10.38 -14.74 3.54
C VAL A 191 -11.84 -14.76 4.00
N ALA A 192 -12.58 -13.66 3.87
CA ALA A 192 -13.99 -13.62 4.26
C ALA A 192 -14.86 -14.61 3.46
N ASN A 193 -14.61 -14.75 2.15
CA ASN A 193 -15.30 -15.73 1.32
C ASN A 193 -14.97 -17.17 1.73
N PHE A 194 -13.73 -17.44 2.12
CA PHE A 194 -13.29 -18.74 2.60
C PHE A 194 -13.97 -19.12 3.94
N GLU A 195 -13.95 -18.20 4.90
CA GLU A 195 -14.62 -18.38 6.19
C GLU A 195 -16.13 -18.60 6.07
N GLU A 196 -16.79 -17.92 5.13
CA GLU A 196 -18.20 -18.12 4.84
C GLU A 196 -18.45 -19.49 4.20
N LEU A 197 -17.56 -19.92 3.30
CA LEU A 197 -17.65 -21.26 2.70
C LEU A 197 -17.48 -22.35 3.76
N GLU A 198 -16.50 -22.23 4.65
CA GLU A 198 -16.30 -23.16 5.76
C GLU A 198 -17.53 -23.24 6.67
N ARG A 199 -18.14 -22.09 7.02
CA ARG A 199 -19.38 -22.06 7.81
C ARG A 199 -20.53 -22.78 7.12
N ARG A 200 -20.67 -22.64 5.81
CA ARG A 200 -21.71 -23.35 5.02
C ARG A 200 -21.47 -24.83 4.96
N VAL A 201 -20.24 -25.26 4.76
CA VAL A 201 -19.88 -26.70 4.75
C VAL A 201 -20.13 -27.31 6.14
N ALA A 202 -19.74 -26.63 7.22
CA ALA A 202 -19.97 -27.10 8.58
C ALA A 202 -21.46 -27.12 8.99
N ALA A 203 -22.31 -26.32 8.34
CA ALA A 203 -23.76 -26.25 8.59
C ALA A 203 -24.57 -27.24 7.72
N THR A 204 -23.91 -27.95 6.81
CA THR A 204 -24.59 -28.97 5.98
C THR A 204 -24.44 -30.33 6.66
N PRO A 205 -25.53 -30.96 7.16
CA PRO A 205 -25.50 -32.23 7.89
C PRO A 205 -25.05 -33.40 7.05
#